data_33188da8c65820cc5a430b608c0acc38
#
_entry.id   33188da8c65820cc5a430b608c0acc38
#
_cell.length_a   1.000
_cell.length_b   1.000
_cell.length_c   1.000
_cell.angle_alpha   90.00
_cell.angle_beta   90.00
_cell.angle_gamma   90.00
#
_symmetry.space_group_name_H-M   'P 1'
#
loop_
_entity.id
_entity.type
_entity.pdbx_description
1 polymer ?
#
loop_
_entity_poly.entity_id
_entity_poly.type
_entity_poly.pdbx_seq_one_letter_code
_entity_poly.pdbx_strand_id
1 'polypeptide(L)'
;IADPRYKMELYRRFAEVEYSQRDDLMDEIIDRFGNPPEEVENLWRVASLRGLCRVMKIRGINVRVGEIRITCSEQSLILPEALMQLITACKGKLTYKQGKEPQIIYRTTGLNIDALAWLEKHLPALASCEVN
;
A
#
# COMPACT_ATOMS: atom_id res chain seq x y z
N ILE A 1 6.48 20.97 -10.03
CA ILE A 1 7.95 20.88 -9.85
C ILE A 1 8.60 20.77 -11.21
N ALA A 2 9.19 21.86 -11.65
CA ALA A 2 9.74 21.91 -13.01
C ALA A 2 11.23 21.58 -13.08
N ASP A 3 11.97 21.72 -11.97
CA ASP A 3 13.42 21.50 -11.95
C ASP A 3 13.72 19.98 -11.91
N PRO A 4 14.43 19.43 -12.91
CA PRO A 4 14.75 18.00 -12.94
C PRO A 4 15.56 17.52 -11.73
N ARG A 5 16.39 18.36 -11.14
CA ARG A 5 17.17 17.99 -9.97
C ARG A 5 16.28 17.72 -8.76
N TYR A 6 15.27 18.53 -8.57
CA TYR A 6 14.31 18.33 -7.49
C TYR A 6 13.47 17.09 -7.72
N LYS A 7 13.09 16.82 -8.97
CA LYS A 7 12.36 15.60 -9.30
C LYS A 7 13.16 14.35 -8.95
N MET A 8 14.44 14.31 -9.31
CA MET A 8 15.30 13.17 -9.01
C MET A 8 15.48 12.98 -7.52
N GLU A 9 15.67 14.07 -6.77
CA GLU A 9 15.79 14.03 -5.33
C GLU A 9 14.50 13.48 -4.69
N LEU A 10 13.34 13.95 -5.13
CA LEU A 10 12.07 13.47 -4.64
C LEU A 10 11.85 11.99 -4.93
N TYR A 11 12.16 11.54 -6.15
CA TYR A 11 12.03 10.13 -6.50
C TYR A 11 12.92 9.25 -5.64
N ARG A 12 14.15 9.69 -5.38
CA ARG A 12 15.04 8.96 -4.48
C ARG A 12 14.46 8.88 -3.07
N ARG A 13 13.94 9.98 -2.57
CA ARG A 13 13.35 10.02 -1.24
C ARG A 13 12.10 9.16 -1.15
N PHE A 14 11.27 9.14 -2.19
CA PHE A 14 10.12 8.26 -2.23
C PHE A 14 10.53 6.79 -2.23
N ALA A 15 11.62 6.44 -2.90
CA ALA A 15 12.11 5.06 -2.92
C ALA A 15 12.63 4.60 -1.56
N GLU A 16 13.07 5.52 -0.71
CA GLU A 16 13.69 5.22 0.58
C GLU A 16 12.79 5.46 1.79
N VAL A 17 11.64 6.13 1.60
CA VAL A 17 10.81 6.54 2.74
C VAL A 17 10.27 5.33 3.50
N GLU A 18 10.40 5.39 4.82
CA GLU A 18 9.77 4.41 5.69
C GLU A 18 8.30 4.79 5.91
N TYR A 19 7.46 3.79 6.14
CA TYR A 19 6.03 4.02 6.28
C TYR A 19 5.73 5.03 7.41
N SER A 20 6.44 4.93 8.53
CA SER A 20 6.26 5.83 9.67
C SER A 20 6.67 7.27 9.37
N GLN A 21 7.44 7.51 8.33
CA GLN A 21 7.94 8.84 7.97
C GLN A 21 7.22 9.46 6.77
N ARG A 22 6.18 8.81 6.28
CA ARG A 22 5.48 9.24 5.06
C ARG A 22 4.83 10.62 5.22
N ASP A 23 4.24 10.88 6.39
CA ASP A 23 3.57 12.15 6.62
C ASP A 23 4.57 13.29 6.78
N ASP A 24 5.70 13.04 7.42
CA ASP A 24 6.78 14.02 7.55
C ASP A 24 7.33 14.40 6.18
N LEU A 25 7.47 13.44 5.28
CA LEU A 25 7.91 13.70 3.92
C LEU A 25 6.91 14.57 3.16
N MET A 26 5.61 14.28 3.28
CA MET A 26 4.58 15.09 2.63
C MET A 26 4.57 16.51 3.19
N ASP A 27 4.69 16.67 4.51
CA ASP A 27 4.75 17.98 5.14
C ASP A 27 5.94 18.80 4.61
N GLU A 28 7.10 18.15 4.44
CA GLU A 28 8.26 18.82 3.88
C GLU A 28 8.04 19.24 2.43
N ILE A 29 7.40 18.41 1.63
CA ILE A 29 7.06 18.73 0.24
C ILE A 29 6.15 19.95 0.18
N ILE A 30 5.13 19.98 1.03
CA ILE A 30 4.18 21.09 1.09
C ILE A 30 4.90 22.38 1.52
N ASP A 31 5.77 22.28 2.51
CA ASP A 31 6.53 23.46 3.00
C ASP A 31 7.44 24.06 1.93
N ARG A 32 8.07 23.22 1.11
CA ARG A 32 9.03 23.67 0.12
C ARG A 32 8.39 24.11 -1.21
N PHE A 33 7.33 23.43 -1.62
CA PHE A 33 6.76 23.57 -2.97
C PHE A 33 5.29 23.96 -2.98
N GLY A 34 4.64 24.04 -1.82
CA GLY A 34 3.19 24.23 -1.74
C GLY A 34 2.45 22.94 -2.00
N ASN A 35 1.15 23.04 -2.30
CA ASN A 35 0.34 21.87 -2.55
C ASN A 35 0.90 21.06 -3.73
N PRO A 36 1.18 19.77 -3.55
CA PRO A 36 1.77 18.97 -4.62
C PRO A 36 0.79 18.72 -5.75
N PRO A 37 1.30 18.63 -7.00
CA PRO A 37 0.47 18.15 -8.11
C PRO A 37 -0.03 16.73 -7.83
N GLU A 38 -1.13 16.37 -8.48
CA GLU A 38 -1.71 15.02 -8.33
C GLU A 38 -0.70 13.91 -8.58
N GLU A 39 0.18 14.09 -9.57
CA GLU A 39 1.22 13.11 -9.89
C GLU A 39 2.16 12.86 -8.72
N VAL A 40 2.57 13.93 -8.03
CA VAL A 40 3.46 13.82 -6.87
C VAL A 40 2.72 13.17 -5.70
N GLU A 41 1.47 13.54 -5.48
CA GLU A 41 0.65 12.94 -4.44
C GLU A 41 0.47 11.44 -4.68
N ASN A 42 0.21 11.03 -5.92
CA ASN A 42 0.07 9.61 -6.27
C ASN A 42 1.37 8.84 -6.06
N LEU A 43 2.51 9.43 -6.42
CA LEU A 43 3.82 8.81 -6.16
C LEU A 43 4.05 8.61 -4.66
N TRP A 44 3.70 9.61 -3.87
CA TRP A 44 3.79 9.53 -2.41
C TRP A 44 2.91 8.41 -1.86
N ARG A 45 1.68 8.28 -2.35
CA ARG A 45 0.75 7.22 -1.92
C ARG A 45 1.31 5.84 -2.23
N VAL A 46 1.82 5.64 -3.45
CA VAL A 46 2.41 4.35 -3.85
C VAL A 46 3.67 4.05 -3.04
N ALA A 47 4.53 5.04 -2.85
CA ALA A 47 5.76 4.86 -2.06
C ALA A 47 5.44 4.51 -0.60
N SER A 48 4.43 5.16 -0.04
CA SER A 48 3.97 4.87 1.32
C SER A 48 3.47 3.43 1.44
N LEU A 49 2.71 2.97 0.47
CA LEU A 49 2.21 1.60 0.44
C LEU A 49 3.36 0.59 0.32
N ARG A 50 4.37 0.88 -0.48
CA ARG A 50 5.59 0.05 -0.56
C ARG A 50 6.30 -0.02 0.78
N GLY A 51 6.39 1.11 1.48
CA GLY A 51 6.96 1.13 2.83
C GLY A 51 6.20 0.24 3.79
N LEU A 52 4.88 0.27 3.72
CA LEU A 52 4.03 -0.61 4.52
C LEU A 52 4.27 -2.08 4.20
N CYS A 53 4.39 -2.42 2.92
CA CYS A 53 4.70 -3.79 2.51
C CYS A 53 6.02 -4.27 3.09
N ARG A 54 7.04 -3.41 3.12
CA ARG A 54 8.33 -3.77 3.72
C ARG A 54 8.19 -4.07 5.22
N VAL A 55 7.44 -3.24 5.94
CA VAL A 55 7.21 -3.42 7.37
C VAL A 55 6.45 -4.73 7.64
N MET A 56 5.45 -5.04 6.82
CA MET A 56 4.62 -6.23 6.98
C MET A 56 5.24 -7.49 6.38
N LYS A 57 6.38 -7.39 5.73
CA LYS A 57 7.04 -8.52 5.04
C LYS A 57 6.19 -9.08 3.91
N ILE A 58 5.49 -8.20 3.21
CA ILE A 58 4.71 -8.55 2.03
C ILE A 58 5.62 -8.47 0.80
N ARG A 59 5.56 -9.48 -0.07
CA ARG A 59 6.42 -9.56 -1.24
C ARG A 59 6.01 -8.60 -2.35
N GLY A 60 4.72 -8.47 -2.58
CA GLY A 60 4.26 -7.58 -3.62
C GLY A 60 2.76 -7.51 -3.73
N ILE A 61 2.29 -6.54 -4.52
CA ILE A 61 0.88 -6.32 -4.78
C ILE A 61 0.73 -6.16 -6.28
N ASN A 62 -0.17 -6.94 -6.87
CA ASN A 62 -0.53 -6.82 -8.27
C ASN A 62 -1.99 -6.39 -8.39
N VAL A 63 -2.21 -5.31 -9.11
CA VAL A 63 -3.56 -4.85 -9.43
C VAL A 63 -3.82 -5.16 -10.91
N ARG A 64 -4.82 -5.97 -11.16
CA ARG A 64 -5.23 -6.37 -12.52
C ARG A 64 -6.70 -6.03 -12.72
N VAL A 65 -7.14 -6.08 -13.97
CA VAL A 65 -8.56 -5.96 -14.25
C VAL A 65 -9.29 -7.08 -13.52
N GLY A 66 -10.19 -6.72 -12.62
CA GLY A 66 -11.02 -7.67 -11.89
C GLY A 66 -10.42 -8.24 -10.62
N GLU A 67 -9.18 -7.89 -10.26
CA GLU A 67 -8.63 -8.39 -8.99
C GLU A 67 -7.50 -7.53 -8.42
N ILE A 68 -7.38 -7.57 -7.10
CA ILE A 68 -6.22 -7.07 -6.35
C ILE A 68 -5.59 -8.29 -5.69
N ARG A 69 -4.32 -8.55 -6.00
CA ARG A 69 -3.61 -9.72 -5.47
C ARG A 69 -2.45 -9.28 -4.61
N ILE A 70 -2.48 -9.67 -3.33
CA ILE A 70 -1.40 -9.40 -2.38
C ILE A 70 -0.63 -10.69 -2.19
N THR A 71 0.65 -10.70 -2.56
CA THR A 71 1.53 -11.86 -2.37
C THR A 71 2.33 -11.67 -1.10
N CYS A 72 2.14 -12.55 -0.15
CA CYS A 72 2.78 -12.52 1.14
C CYS A 72 4.05 -13.37 1.13
N SER A 73 4.89 -13.22 2.15
CA SER A 73 6.02 -14.10 2.39
C SER A 73 5.68 -15.08 3.51
N GLU A 74 6.55 -16.07 3.74
CA GLU A 74 6.39 -16.98 4.88
C GLU A 74 6.43 -16.23 6.21
N GLN A 75 7.05 -15.05 6.23
CA GLN A 75 7.26 -14.24 7.43
C GLN A 75 6.34 -13.03 7.49
N SER A 76 5.28 -13.00 6.68
CA SER A 76 4.38 -11.87 6.65
C SER A 76 3.72 -11.62 8.01
N LEU A 77 3.68 -10.33 8.39
CA LEU A 77 3.14 -9.90 9.67
C LEU A 77 1.69 -9.50 9.50
N ILE A 78 0.83 -10.50 9.30
CA ILE A 78 -0.62 -10.32 9.12
C ILE A 78 -1.35 -10.91 10.32
N LEU A 79 -2.25 -10.12 10.90
CA LEU A 79 -3.06 -10.53 12.03
C LEU A 79 -4.19 -11.44 11.54
N PRO A 80 -4.22 -12.73 11.93
CA PRO A 80 -5.23 -13.66 11.41
C PRO A 80 -6.67 -13.22 11.69
N GLU A 81 -6.91 -12.65 12.86
CA GLU A 81 -8.25 -12.18 13.24
C GLU A 81 -8.72 -11.05 12.32
N ALA A 82 -7.83 -10.10 12.01
CA ALA A 82 -8.16 -9.00 11.11
C ALA A 82 -8.43 -9.50 9.69
N LEU A 83 -7.65 -10.49 9.24
CA LEU A 83 -7.87 -11.10 7.93
C LEU A 83 -9.23 -11.79 7.87
N MET A 84 -9.60 -12.56 8.90
CA MET A 84 -10.90 -13.22 8.96
C MET A 84 -12.05 -12.23 8.96
N GLN A 85 -11.91 -11.13 9.70
CA GLN A 85 -12.92 -10.06 9.70
C GLN A 85 -13.07 -9.43 8.33
N LEU A 86 -11.96 -9.20 7.64
CA LEU A 86 -11.99 -8.63 6.30
C LEU A 86 -12.64 -9.60 5.28
N ILE A 87 -12.32 -10.88 5.37
CA ILE A 87 -12.92 -11.90 4.52
C ILE A 87 -14.45 -11.89 4.70
N THR A 88 -14.90 -11.83 5.94
CA THR A 88 -16.34 -11.78 6.26
C THR A 88 -16.98 -10.50 5.70
N ALA A 89 -16.31 -9.37 5.89
CA ALA A 89 -16.82 -8.08 5.42
C ALA A 89 -16.92 -8.01 3.89
N CYS A 90 -16.03 -8.70 3.19
CA CYS A 90 -16.01 -8.71 1.72
C CYS A 90 -16.99 -9.69 1.09
N LYS A 91 -17.73 -10.44 1.89
CA LYS A 91 -18.84 -11.29 1.43
C LYS A 91 -18.47 -12.26 0.29
N GLY A 92 -17.37 -12.98 0.47
CA GLY A 92 -16.92 -13.97 -0.51
C GLY A 92 -16.08 -13.45 -1.64
N LYS A 93 -15.85 -12.15 -1.72
CA LYS A 93 -14.99 -11.57 -2.76
C LYS A 93 -13.50 -11.62 -2.41
N LEU A 94 -13.17 -11.85 -1.14
CA LEU A 94 -11.79 -11.98 -0.67
C LEU A 94 -11.48 -13.43 -0.40
N THR A 95 -10.38 -13.92 -1.00
CA THR A 95 -9.92 -15.31 -0.83
C THR A 95 -8.50 -15.31 -0.31
N TYR A 96 -8.21 -16.20 0.64
CA TYR A 96 -6.86 -16.43 1.13
C TYR A 96 -6.37 -17.80 0.66
N LYS A 97 -5.23 -17.81 -0.05
CA LYS A 97 -4.60 -19.05 -0.50
C LYS A 97 -3.34 -19.32 0.33
N GLN A 98 -3.29 -20.45 1.01
CA GLN A 98 -2.12 -20.87 1.74
C GLN A 98 -1.05 -21.42 0.81
N GLY A 99 0.21 -21.39 1.26
CA GLY A 99 1.35 -21.90 0.53
C GLY A 99 2.63 -21.29 1.06
N LYS A 100 3.74 -21.51 0.34
CA LYS A 100 5.02 -20.87 0.70
C LYS A 100 4.93 -19.35 0.59
N GLU A 101 4.22 -18.89 -0.41
CA GLU A 101 3.93 -17.48 -0.60
C GLU A 101 2.41 -17.33 -0.56
N PRO A 102 1.82 -17.17 0.63
CA PRO A 102 0.37 -17.03 0.73
C PRO A 102 -0.13 -15.84 -0.08
N GLN A 103 -1.33 -15.94 -0.61
CA GLN A 103 -1.92 -14.87 -1.41
C GLN A 103 -3.28 -14.47 -0.87
N ILE A 104 -3.50 -13.15 -0.82
CA ILE A 104 -4.80 -12.58 -0.52
C ILE A 104 -5.31 -11.98 -1.83
N ILE A 105 -6.45 -12.48 -2.30
CA ILE A 105 -7.00 -12.09 -3.61
C ILE A 105 -8.38 -11.48 -3.39
N TYR A 106 -8.52 -10.21 -3.77
CA TYR A 106 -9.80 -9.52 -3.73
C TYR A 106 -10.34 -9.36 -5.14
N ARG A 107 -11.54 -9.89 -5.40
CA ARG A 107 -12.19 -9.79 -6.70
C ARG A 107 -12.91 -8.47 -6.82
N THR A 108 -12.57 -7.70 -7.83
CA THR A 108 -13.14 -6.39 -8.07
C THR A 108 -14.11 -6.37 -9.25
N THR A 109 -14.35 -7.51 -9.87
CA THR A 109 -15.24 -7.63 -11.02
C THR A 109 -16.64 -7.11 -10.67
N GLY A 110 -17.15 -6.21 -11.50
CA GLY A 110 -18.46 -5.61 -11.27
C GLY A 110 -18.49 -4.50 -10.22
N LEU A 111 -17.33 -4.17 -9.65
CA LEU A 111 -17.21 -3.12 -8.65
C LEU A 111 -16.44 -1.93 -9.22
N ASN A 112 -16.88 -0.72 -8.88
CA ASN A 112 -16.13 0.49 -9.21
C ASN A 112 -15.27 0.86 -8.01
N ILE A 113 -14.06 0.29 -7.95
CA ILE A 113 -13.16 0.42 -6.80
C ILE A 113 -11.85 1.07 -7.23
N ASP A 114 -11.40 2.04 -6.46
CA ASP A 114 -10.05 2.55 -6.52
C ASP A 114 -9.16 1.58 -5.72
N ALA A 115 -8.33 0.81 -6.43
CA ALA A 115 -7.49 -0.21 -5.81
C ALA A 115 -6.52 0.38 -4.79
N LEU A 116 -5.91 1.52 -5.10
CA LEU A 116 -4.98 2.16 -4.19
C LEU A 116 -5.68 2.59 -2.90
N ALA A 117 -6.86 3.20 -3.01
CA ALA A 117 -7.63 3.60 -1.84
C ALA A 117 -8.06 2.40 -1.00
N TRP A 118 -8.46 1.31 -1.65
CA TRP A 118 -8.82 0.07 -0.97
C TRP A 118 -7.64 -0.49 -0.16
N LEU A 119 -6.45 -0.51 -0.77
CA LEU A 119 -5.24 -0.98 -0.11
C LEU A 119 -4.83 -0.07 1.05
N GLU A 120 -4.92 1.23 0.87
CA GLU A 120 -4.60 2.19 1.93
C GLU A 120 -5.50 2.04 3.14
N LYS A 121 -6.75 1.69 2.91
CA LYS A 121 -7.73 1.50 3.99
C LYS A 121 -7.54 0.16 4.71
N HIS A 122 -7.34 -0.92 3.97
CA HIS A 122 -7.43 -2.27 4.52
C HIS A 122 -6.08 -2.89 4.88
N LEU A 123 -5.02 -2.58 4.14
CA LEU A 123 -3.74 -3.22 4.37
C LEU A 123 -3.14 -2.88 5.75
N PRO A 124 -3.12 -1.62 6.20
CA PRO A 124 -2.61 -1.33 7.55
C PRO A 124 -3.41 -2.02 8.65
N ALA A 125 -4.71 -2.20 8.44
CA ALA A 125 -5.57 -2.87 9.42
C ALA A 125 -5.25 -4.36 9.58
N LEU A 126 -4.60 -4.97 8.58
CA LEU A 126 -4.19 -6.37 8.63
C LEU A 126 -2.86 -6.57 9.35
N ALA A 127 -2.11 -5.51 9.62
CA ALA A 127 -0.78 -5.63 10.16
C ALA A 127 -0.80 -6.13 11.60
N SER A 128 0.04 -7.13 11.90
CA SER A 128 0.25 -7.65 13.25
C SER A 128 1.39 -6.94 13.97
N CYS A 129 2.01 -5.95 13.32
CA CYS A 129 3.09 -5.13 13.86
C CYS A 129 2.63 -3.68 13.93
N GLU A 130 3.39 -2.86 14.65
CA GLU A 130 3.11 -1.43 14.73
C GLU A 130 3.49 -0.75 13.41
N VAL A 131 2.56 0.01 12.83
CA VAL A 131 2.73 0.60 11.49
C VAL A 131 2.50 2.11 11.46
N ASN A 132 2.81 2.80 12.50
CA ASN A 132 2.62 4.26 12.51
C ASN A 132 3.72 5.00 11.73
#